data_478cd8c33c9f7ed7bf0b83287269c32a
#
_entry.id   478cd8c33c9f7ed7bf0b83287269c32a
#
_cell.length_a   1.000
_cell.length_b   1.000
_cell.length_c   1.000
_cell.angle_alpha   90.00
_cell.angle_beta   90.00
_cell.angle_gamma   90.00
#
_symmetry.space_group_name_H-M   'P 1'
#
loop_
_entity.id
_entity.type
_entity.pdbx_description
1 polymer ?
#
loop_
_entity_poly.entity_id
_entity_poly.type
_entity_poly.pdbx_seq_one_letter_code
_entity_poly.pdbx_strand_id
1 'polypeptide(L)'
;KELQHKFLMAKPSDAQELTPACLPEGFEWLSLPGHFFDMVGFRTPDDVVYLADCLSSRETLEKYQIGFLYDVAAYLNTLEMVKTLTARAFVPAHAAATEDIAPLAQYNIDKVLEIADIITELCQKPQTFEAVLQQLFRRFDLVMDFEQYALVGSTVRSYLAWLKDSGRLRAVFD
;
A
#
# COMPACT_ATOMS: atom_id res chain seq x y z
N LYS A 1 -19.91 10.92 -3.44
CA LYS A 1 -19.87 10.89 -4.93
C LYS A 1 -19.18 12.13 -5.53
N GLU A 2 -19.44 13.36 -5.05
CA GLU A 2 -18.77 14.58 -5.56
C GLU A 2 -17.29 14.65 -5.19
N LEU A 3 -16.91 14.20 -4.01
CA LEU A 3 -15.51 14.10 -3.58
C LEU A 3 -14.74 13.07 -4.40
N GLN A 4 -15.31 11.91 -4.70
CA GLN A 4 -14.71 10.92 -5.59
C GLN A 4 -14.49 11.47 -6.99
N HIS A 5 -15.46 12.21 -7.52
CA HIS A 5 -15.36 12.77 -8.87
C HIS A 5 -14.29 13.87 -8.98
N LYS A 6 -14.21 14.77 -7.99
CA LYS A 6 -13.22 15.87 -7.97
C LYS A 6 -11.81 15.41 -7.58
N PHE A 7 -11.71 14.44 -6.69
CA PHE A 7 -10.43 14.03 -6.10
C PHE A 7 -9.72 12.94 -6.89
N LEU A 8 -10.48 11.90 -7.28
CA LEU A 8 -9.92 10.73 -7.96
C LEU A 8 -10.17 10.75 -9.45
N MET A 9 -10.85 11.76 -9.97
CA MET A 9 -11.30 11.83 -11.38
C MET A 9 -12.06 10.56 -11.81
N ALA A 10 -12.62 9.84 -10.82
CA ALA A 10 -13.30 8.58 -11.02
C ALA A 10 -14.74 8.80 -11.50
N LYS A 11 -15.16 8.06 -12.50
CA LYS A 11 -16.56 7.99 -12.95
C LYS A 11 -17.32 6.94 -12.14
N PRO A 12 -18.63 7.15 -11.88
CA PRO A 12 -19.47 6.09 -11.32
C PRO A 12 -19.38 4.82 -12.18
N SER A 13 -19.31 3.68 -11.52
CA SER A 13 -19.30 2.37 -12.17
C SER A 13 -20.46 1.54 -11.62
N ASP A 14 -21.15 0.82 -12.49
CA ASP A 14 -22.17 -0.18 -12.14
C ASP A 14 -21.51 -1.55 -11.99
N ALA A 15 -20.44 -1.61 -11.20
CA ALA A 15 -19.74 -2.85 -10.91
C ALA A 15 -20.65 -3.82 -10.17
N GLN A 16 -20.61 -5.08 -10.58
CA GLN A 16 -21.24 -6.18 -9.87
C GLN A 16 -20.30 -6.71 -8.79
N GLU A 17 -20.87 -7.33 -7.75
CA GLU A 17 -20.08 -8.01 -6.73
C GLU A 17 -19.24 -9.13 -7.37
N LEU A 18 -17.94 -9.14 -7.07
CA LEU A 18 -17.05 -10.20 -7.53
C LEU A 18 -17.30 -11.47 -6.69
N THR A 19 -17.70 -12.53 -7.36
CA THR A 19 -17.89 -13.85 -6.77
C THR A 19 -17.10 -14.90 -7.56
N PRO A 20 -16.77 -16.07 -6.99
CA PRO A 20 -16.09 -17.14 -7.73
C PRO A 20 -16.84 -17.53 -9.03
N ALA A 21 -18.16 -17.42 -9.05
CA ALA A 21 -18.98 -17.72 -10.23
C ALA A 21 -18.83 -16.70 -11.38
N CYS A 22 -18.28 -15.52 -11.10
CA CYS A 22 -18.04 -14.49 -12.11
C CYS A 22 -16.71 -14.68 -12.84
N LEU A 23 -15.82 -15.56 -12.33
CA LEU A 23 -14.51 -15.79 -12.93
C LEU A 23 -14.64 -16.70 -14.16
N PRO A 24 -13.87 -16.43 -15.22
CA PRO A 24 -13.73 -17.37 -16.33
C PRO A 24 -13.15 -18.71 -15.85
N GLU A 25 -13.42 -19.77 -16.61
CA GLU A 25 -12.90 -21.11 -16.29
C GLU A 25 -11.38 -21.11 -16.15
N GLY A 26 -10.87 -21.71 -15.08
CA GLY A 26 -9.44 -21.83 -14.79
C GLY A 26 -8.80 -20.57 -14.20
N PHE A 27 -9.56 -19.50 -13.97
CA PHE A 27 -9.09 -18.34 -13.23
C PHE A 27 -9.31 -18.54 -11.72
N GLU A 28 -8.35 -18.06 -10.94
CA GLU A 28 -8.45 -17.97 -9.48
C GLU A 28 -8.23 -16.53 -9.05
N TRP A 29 -8.85 -16.12 -7.95
CA TRP A 29 -8.54 -14.84 -7.33
C TRP A 29 -7.66 -15.03 -6.10
N LEU A 30 -6.87 -13.98 -5.79
CA LEU A 30 -6.08 -13.88 -4.58
C LEU A 30 -6.53 -12.65 -3.81
N SER A 31 -6.77 -12.79 -2.51
CA SER A 31 -7.01 -11.64 -1.64
C SER A 31 -5.69 -10.93 -1.37
N LEU A 32 -5.61 -9.63 -1.66
CA LEU A 32 -4.41 -8.82 -1.53
C LEU A 32 -4.70 -7.54 -0.71
N PRO A 33 -5.26 -7.64 0.50
CA PRO A 33 -5.61 -6.45 1.29
C PRO A 33 -4.37 -5.66 1.72
N GLY A 34 -4.57 -4.37 2.00
CA GLY A 34 -3.57 -3.51 2.62
C GLY A 34 -3.30 -2.23 1.84
N HIS A 35 -3.02 -2.30 0.53
CA HIS A 35 -3.07 -1.10 -0.31
C HIS A 35 -4.49 -0.54 -0.32
N PHE A 36 -5.47 -1.39 -0.54
CA PHE A 36 -6.89 -1.12 -0.31
C PHE A 36 -7.54 -2.34 0.39
N PHE A 37 -8.72 -2.18 1.04
CA PHE A 37 -9.25 -3.23 1.94
C PHE A 37 -9.72 -4.50 1.20
N ASP A 38 -10.37 -4.39 0.05
CA ASP A 38 -10.89 -5.53 -0.74
C ASP A 38 -10.11 -5.74 -2.06
N MET A 39 -8.83 -5.37 -2.08
CA MET A 39 -8.04 -5.55 -3.29
C MET A 39 -7.81 -7.02 -3.60
N VAL A 40 -7.93 -7.38 -4.88
CA VAL A 40 -7.73 -8.74 -5.37
C VAL A 40 -6.72 -8.78 -6.51
N GLY A 41 -6.00 -9.88 -6.59
CA GLY A 41 -5.23 -10.29 -7.75
C GLY A 41 -5.87 -11.49 -8.42
N PHE A 42 -5.33 -11.90 -9.55
CA PHE A 42 -5.85 -13.04 -10.32
C PHE A 42 -4.71 -13.93 -10.80
N ARG A 43 -4.94 -15.26 -10.72
CA ARG A 43 -4.12 -16.25 -11.41
C ARG A 43 -4.87 -16.74 -12.64
N THR A 44 -4.20 -16.75 -13.78
CA THR A 44 -4.75 -17.23 -15.05
C THR A 44 -4.47 -18.71 -15.26
N PRO A 45 -5.21 -19.39 -16.17
CA PRO A 45 -4.97 -20.83 -16.47
C PRO A 45 -3.57 -21.15 -16.98
N ASP A 46 -2.87 -20.18 -17.56
CA ASP A 46 -1.48 -20.32 -18.02
C ASP A 46 -0.44 -19.92 -16.97
N ASP A 47 -0.87 -19.89 -15.69
CA ASP A 47 -0.05 -19.67 -14.51
C ASP A 47 0.64 -18.30 -14.47
N VAL A 48 -0.05 -17.25 -14.89
CA VAL A 48 0.37 -15.86 -14.68
C VAL A 48 -0.43 -15.25 -13.54
N VAL A 49 0.26 -14.61 -12.59
CA VAL A 49 -0.36 -13.97 -11.43
C VAL A 49 -0.33 -12.45 -11.58
N TYR A 50 -1.50 -11.84 -11.68
CA TYR A 50 -1.70 -10.40 -11.67
C TYR A 50 -1.89 -9.93 -10.23
N LEU A 51 -1.01 -9.02 -9.79
CA LEU A 51 -0.89 -8.62 -8.38
C LEU A 51 -1.52 -7.24 -8.08
N ALA A 52 -2.20 -6.61 -9.06
CA ALA A 52 -2.75 -5.26 -8.90
C ALA A 52 -1.72 -4.29 -8.28
N ASP A 53 -2.16 -3.42 -7.36
CA ASP A 53 -1.33 -2.41 -6.70
C ASP A 53 -0.70 -2.90 -5.39
N CYS A 54 -0.57 -4.24 -5.20
CA CYS A 54 -0.06 -4.77 -3.94
C CYS A 54 1.44 -4.52 -3.73
N LEU A 55 2.19 -4.13 -4.77
CA LEU A 55 3.59 -3.72 -4.65
C LEU A 55 4.01 -2.79 -5.80
N SER A 56 5.05 -2.02 -5.55
CA SER A 56 5.60 -1.05 -6.49
C SER A 56 7.05 -1.34 -6.85
N SER A 57 7.49 -0.87 -8.01
CA SER A 57 8.90 -0.96 -8.40
C SER A 57 9.82 -0.16 -7.45
N ARG A 58 11.11 -0.49 -7.48
CA ARG A 58 12.12 0.26 -6.71
C ARG A 58 12.12 1.74 -7.09
N GLU A 59 12.08 2.04 -8.38
CA GLU A 59 12.09 3.40 -8.92
C GLU A 59 10.87 4.19 -8.45
N THR A 60 9.69 3.54 -8.39
CA THR A 60 8.46 4.16 -7.88
C THR A 60 8.59 4.47 -6.39
N LEU A 61 9.09 3.53 -5.59
CA LEU A 61 9.26 3.72 -4.14
C LEU A 61 10.36 4.74 -3.82
N GLU A 62 11.44 4.79 -4.60
CA GLU A 62 12.50 5.80 -4.44
C GLU A 62 12.02 7.20 -4.85
N LYS A 63 11.15 7.30 -5.86
CA LYS A 63 10.61 8.58 -6.32
C LYS A 63 9.57 9.17 -5.34
N TYR A 64 8.62 8.37 -4.91
CA TYR A 64 7.49 8.83 -4.10
C TYR A 64 7.69 8.65 -2.60
N GLN A 65 8.66 7.83 -2.19
CA GLN A 65 9.03 7.50 -0.81
C GLN A 65 7.88 6.88 0.00
N ILE A 66 6.76 7.56 0.14
CA ILE A 66 5.59 7.13 0.92
C ILE A 66 4.45 6.84 -0.07
N GLY A 67 4.28 5.56 -0.43
CA GLY A 67 3.16 5.10 -1.25
C GLY A 67 1.85 5.05 -0.45
N PHE A 68 0.71 5.05 -1.15
CA PHE A 68 -0.59 4.93 -0.52
C PHE A 68 -0.77 3.55 0.13
N LEU A 69 -1.14 3.53 1.42
CA LEU A 69 -1.50 2.33 2.17
C LEU A 69 -2.72 2.61 3.05
N TYR A 70 -3.73 1.76 2.92
CA TYR A 70 -4.93 1.83 3.75
C TYR A 70 -4.73 1.13 5.09
N ASP A 71 -4.14 -0.08 5.09
CA ASP A 71 -3.85 -0.89 6.28
C ASP A 71 -2.43 -1.47 6.20
N VAL A 72 -1.54 -0.98 7.05
CA VAL A 72 -0.12 -1.36 7.06
C VAL A 72 0.07 -2.82 7.48
N ALA A 73 -0.69 -3.30 8.47
CA ALA A 73 -0.57 -4.68 8.94
C ALA A 73 -1.02 -5.67 7.86
N ALA A 74 -2.19 -5.42 7.26
CA ALA A 74 -2.70 -6.23 6.16
C ALA A 74 -1.75 -6.21 4.94
N TYR A 75 -1.16 -5.05 4.63
CA TYR A 75 -0.20 -4.92 3.54
C TYR A 75 1.06 -5.75 3.76
N LEU A 76 1.66 -5.67 4.94
CA LEU A 76 2.82 -6.50 5.29
C LEU A 76 2.50 -8.00 5.20
N ASN A 77 1.35 -8.42 5.70
CA ASN A 77 0.91 -9.82 5.61
C ASN A 77 0.70 -10.25 4.14
N THR A 78 0.12 -9.39 3.31
CA THR A 78 -0.04 -9.63 1.88
C THR A 78 1.32 -9.80 1.19
N LEU A 79 2.28 -8.93 1.46
CA LEU A 79 3.63 -9.03 0.89
C LEU A 79 4.36 -10.30 1.33
N GLU A 80 4.25 -10.68 2.61
CA GLU A 80 4.83 -11.94 3.10
C GLU A 80 4.20 -13.16 2.41
N MET A 81 2.89 -13.14 2.18
CA MET A 81 2.21 -14.18 1.40
C MET A 81 2.69 -14.17 -0.06
N VAL A 82 2.76 -13.01 -0.71
CA VAL A 82 3.21 -12.87 -2.11
C VAL A 82 4.63 -13.41 -2.31
N LYS A 83 5.54 -13.24 -1.34
CA LYS A 83 6.89 -13.83 -1.38
C LYS A 83 6.90 -15.35 -1.49
N THR A 84 5.86 -16.02 -1.04
CA THR A 84 5.77 -17.49 -1.06
C THR A 84 5.09 -18.05 -2.30
N LEU A 85 4.52 -17.19 -3.13
CA LEU A 85 3.84 -17.61 -4.36
C LEU A 85 4.84 -18.14 -5.39
N THR A 86 4.41 -19.16 -6.10
CA THR A 86 5.09 -19.66 -7.29
C THR A 86 4.16 -19.53 -8.49
N ALA A 87 4.68 -19.06 -9.62
CA ALA A 87 3.96 -18.92 -10.88
C ALA A 87 4.96 -18.85 -12.05
N ARG A 88 4.45 -19.03 -13.25
CA ARG A 88 5.26 -18.83 -14.47
C ARG A 88 5.70 -17.37 -14.60
N ALA A 89 4.85 -16.43 -14.23
CA ALA A 89 5.18 -15.01 -14.21
C ALA A 89 4.25 -14.24 -13.26
N PHE A 90 4.75 -13.13 -12.74
CA PHE A 90 4.02 -12.16 -11.92
C PHE A 90 3.93 -10.83 -12.66
N VAL A 91 2.75 -10.21 -12.63
CA VAL A 91 2.46 -8.93 -13.29
C VAL A 91 1.90 -7.94 -12.26
N PRO A 92 2.76 -7.15 -11.61
CA PRO A 92 2.32 -6.03 -10.77
C PRO A 92 1.83 -4.85 -11.63
N ALA A 93 0.92 -4.01 -11.10
CA ALA A 93 0.46 -2.83 -11.82
C ALA A 93 1.55 -1.73 -11.93
N HIS A 94 2.44 -1.64 -10.94
CA HIS A 94 3.45 -0.58 -10.82
C HIS A 94 4.90 -1.09 -10.86
N ALA A 95 5.14 -2.25 -11.50
CA ALA A 95 6.47 -2.78 -11.75
C ALA A 95 6.50 -3.64 -13.02
N ALA A 96 7.70 -3.95 -13.51
CA ALA A 96 7.87 -4.87 -14.62
C ALA A 96 7.42 -6.30 -14.24
N ALA A 97 6.92 -7.04 -15.23
CA ALA A 97 6.66 -8.46 -15.05
C ALA A 97 7.96 -9.22 -14.70
N THR A 98 7.85 -10.23 -13.86
CA THR A 98 9.00 -11.03 -13.40
C THR A 98 8.60 -12.50 -13.18
N GLU A 99 9.56 -13.40 -13.25
CA GLU A 99 9.39 -14.82 -12.88
C GLU A 99 9.61 -15.04 -11.36
N ASP A 100 10.33 -14.12 -10.69
CA ASP A 100 10.57 -14.15 -9.25
C ASP A 100 10.14 -12.82 -8.61
N ILE A 101 9.06 -12.86 -7.84
CA ILE A 101 8.50 -11.69 -7.18
C ILE A 101 9.07 -11.45 -5.78
N ALA A 102 9.68 -12.47 -5.16
CA ALA A 102 10.12 -12.42 -3.77
C ALA A 102 11.10 -11.27 -3.46
N PRO A 103 12.12 -10.96 -4.30
CA PRO A 103 13.03 -9.85 -4.04
C PRO A 103 12.32 -8.48 -4.05
N LEU A 104 11.33 -8.30 -4.94
CA LEU A 104 10.58 -7.05 -5.03
C LEU A 104 9.61 -6.92 -3.85
N ALA A 105 8.93 -7.99 -3.46
CA ALA A 105 8.07 -8.00 -2.29
C ALA A 105 8.86 -7.69 -1.00
N GLN A 106 10.06 -8.28 -0.85
CA GLN A 106 10.94 -7.95 0.29
C GLN A 106 11.33 -6.48 0.29
N TYR A 107 11.68 -5.92 -0.86
CA TYR A 107 12.03 -4.49 -0.94
C TYR A 107 10.87 -3.57 -0.52
N ASN A 108 9.63 -3.92 -0.89
CA ASN A 108 8.44 -3.19 -0.45
C ASN A 108 8.23 -3.32 1.07
N ILE A 109 8.45 -4.50 1.66
CA ILE A 109 8.43 -4.71 3.13
C ILE A 109 9.46 -3.82 3.80
N ASP A 110 10.71 -3.86 3.35
CA ASP A 110 11.81 -3.09 3.94
C ASP A 110 11.50 -1.59 3.91
N LYS A 111 10.90 -1.09 2.81
CA LYS A 111 10.50 0.31 2.68
C LYS A 111 9.39 0.70 3.66
N VAL A 112 8.40 -0.16 3.86
CA VAL A 112 7.33 0.05 4.85
C VAL A 112 7.92 0.13 6.27
N LEU A 113 8.83 -0.79 6.60
CA LEU A 113 9.46 -0.82 7.92
C LEU A 113 10.38 0.38 8.15
N GLU A 114 11.13 0.82 7.13
CA GLU A 114 11.94 2.04 7.16
C GLU A 114 11.09 3.27 7.52
N ILE A 115 9.95 3.46 6.85
CA ILE A 115 9.05 4.57 7.13
C ILE A 115 8.47 4.48 8.55
N ALA A 116 8.12 3.27 9.00
CA ALA A 116 7.62 3.04 10.34
C ALA A 116 8.66 3.39 11.42
N ASP A 117 9.94 3.07 11.17
CA ASP A 117 11.04 3.41 12.08
C ASP A 117 11.26 4.92 12.12
N ILE A 118 11.22 5.59 10.98
CA ILE A 118 11.30 7.06 10.89
C ILE A 118 10.17 7.72 11.67
N ILE A 119 8.92 7.26 11.49
CA ILE A 119 7.78 7.82 12.24
C ILE A 119 7.97 7.59 13.75
N THR A 120 8.45 6.42 14.14
CA THR A 120 8.73 6.11 15.55
C THR A 120 9.82 7.01 16.12
N GLU A 121 10.89 7.28 15.36
CA GLU A 121 11.95 8.23 15.71
C GLU A 121 11.39 9.65 15.91
N LEU A 122 10.57 10.13 14.98
CA LEU A 122 9.96 11.45 15.06
C LEU A 122 9.04 11.60 16.28
N CYS A 123 8.42 10.52 16.72
CA CYS A 123 7.50 10.49 17.87
C CYS A 123 8.16 10.18 19.22
N GLN A 124 9.51 10.23 19.34
CA GLN A 124 10.22 10.10 20.63
C GLN A 124 9.80 11.16 21.65
N LYS A 125 9.31 12.29 21.19
CA LYS A 125 8.61 13.31 21.98
C LYS A 125 7.20 13.46 21.44
N PRO A 126 6.23 13.88 22.28
CA PRO A 126 4.87 14.13 21.81
C PRO A 126 4.86 15.06 20.59
N GLN A 127 4.15 14.63 19.54
CA GLN A 127 4.02 15.35 18.28
C GLN A 127 2.54 15.40 17.86
N THR A 128 2.15 16.46 17.18
CA THR A 128 0.87 16.46 16.46
C THR A 128 1.03 15.71 15.13
N PHE A 129 -0.08 15.26 14.59
CA PHE A 129 -0.10 14.63 13.26
C PHE A 129 0.54 15.53 12.17
N GLU A 130 0.18 16.81 12.18
CA GLU A 130 0.67 17.81 11.23
C GLU A 130 2.18 18.00 11.34
N ALA A 131 2.72 17.98 12.57
CA ALA A 131 4.16 18.08 12.78
C ALA A 131 4.92 16.85 12.27
N VAL A 132 4.38 15.65 12.48
CA VAL A 132 4.96 14.40 11.92
C VAL A 132 4.92 14.46 10.39
N LEU A 133 3.78 14.80 9.80
CA LEU A 133 3.61 14.87 8.35
C LEU A 133 4.60 15.89 7.73
N GLN A 134 4.71 17.10 8.31
CA GLN A 134 5.64 18.12 7.82
C GLN A 134 7.10 17.65 7.89
N GLN A 135 7.49 16.93 8.95
CA GLN A 135 8.86 16.42 9.10
C GLN A 135 9.15 15.32 8.07
N LEU A 136 8.19 14.46 7.76
CA LEU A 136 8.32 13.45 6.71
C LEU A 136 8.51 14.09 5.34
N PHE A 137 7.70 15.11 4.99
CA PHE A 137 7.86 15.83 3.73
C PHE A 137 9.24 16.47 3.60
N ARG A 138 9.75 17.09 4.67
CA ARG A 138 11.11 17.66 4.70
C ARG A 138 12.20 16.60 4.59
N ARG A 139 12.05 15.47 5.29
CA ARG A 139 13.06 14.39 5.32
C ARG A 139 13.25 13.75 3.95
N PHE A 140 12.18 13.62 3.20
CA PHE A 140 12.18 13.00 1.88
C PHE A 140 12.20 14.01 0.72
N ASP A 141 12.35 15.30 1.01
CA ASP A 141 12.31 16.39 0.02
C ASP A 141 11.07 16.34 -0.90
N LEU A 142 9.93 16.03 -0.29
CA LEU A 142 8.65 15.93 -1.02
C LEU A 142 7.98 17.30 -1.11
N VAL A 143 7.37 17.59 -2.27
CA VAL A 143 6.55 18.80 -2.44
C VAL A 143 5.18 18.56 -1.79
N MET A 144 4.82 19.43 -0.85
CA MET A 144 3.51 19.39 -0.19
C MET A 144 2.53 20.29 -0.97
N ASP A 145 1.73 19.69 -1.82
CA ASP A 145 0.51 20.26 -2.37
C ASP A 145 -0.73 19.66 -1.70
N PHE A 146 -1.92 20.06 -2.13
CA PHE A 146 -3.17 19.58 -1.52
C PHE A 146 -3.39 18.08 -1.73
N GLU A 147 -3.09 17.56 -2.92
CA GLU A 147 -3.22 16.16 -3.27
C GLU A 147 -2.26 15.30 -2.43
N GLN A 148 -1.00 15.72 -2.35
CA GLN A 148 0.02 15.03 -1.55
C GLN A 148 -0.30 15.10 -0.05
N TYR A 149 -0.77 16.25 0.45
CA TYR A 149 -1.23 16.37 1.83
C TYR A 149 -2.33 15.36 2.16
N ALA A 150 -3.31 15.21 1.28
CA ALA A 150 -4.42 14.29 1.48
C ALA A 150 -3.98 12.82 1.37
N LEU A 151 -3.23 12.47 0.32
CA LEU A 151 -2.84 11.10 0.02
C LEU A 151 -1.80 10.57 1.01
N VAL A 152 -0.67 11.27 1.15
CA VAL A 152 0.39 10.90 2.10
C VAL A 152 -0.10 11.03 3.53
N GLY A 153 -0.89 12.06 3.83
CA GLY A 153 -1.51 12.22 5.14
C GLY A 153 -2.44 11.08 5.53
N SER A 154 -3.19 10.51 4.57
CA SER A 154 -3.98 9.29 4.80
C SER A 154 -3.08 8.11 5.17
N THR A 155 -2.02 7.88 4.40
CA THR A 155 -1.06 6.79 4.65
C THR A 155 -0.35 6.95 6.00
N VAL A 156 0.07 8.16 6.36
CA VAL A 156 0.71 8.42 7.67
C VAL A 156 -0.24 8.11 8.82
N ARG A 157 -1.55 8.38 8.68
CA ARG A 157 -2.55 7.96 9.69
C ARG A 157 -2.64 6.44 9.82
N SER A 158 -2.56 5.71 8.70
CA SER A 158 -2.52 4.24 8.72
C SER A 158 -1.29 3.71 9.46
N TYR A 159 -0.11 4.31 9.24
CA TYR A 159 1.10 3.99 10.01
C TYR A 159 0.94 4.28 11.50
N LEU A 160 0.45 5.46 11.86
CA LEU A 160 0.25 5.84 13.27
C LEU A 160 -0.74 4.92 13.97
N ALA A 161 -1.82 4.52 13.31
CA ALA A 161 -2.78 3.56 13.84
C ALA A 161 -2.12 2.20 14.09
N TRP A 162 -1.42 1.66 13.10
CA TRP A 162 -0.71 0.38 13.22
C TRP A 162 0.40 0.41 14.29
N LEU A 163 1.20 1.48 14.35
CA LEU A 163 2.26 1.64 15.35
C LEU A 163 1.69 1.77 16.76
N LYS A 164 0.52 2.41 16.92
CA LYS A 164 -0.21 2.46 18.19
C LYS A 164 -0.73 1.07 18.57
N ASP A 165 -1.37 0.36 17.65
CA ASP A 165 -1.98 -0.94 17.92
C ASP A 165 -0.92 -2.03 18.18
N SER A 166 0.27 -1.91 17.59
CA SER A 166 1.44 -2.75 17.89
C SER A 166 2.21 -2.35 19.16
N GLY A 167 1.76 -1.30 19.88
CA GLY A 167 2.39 -0.84 21.11
C GLY A 167 3.71 -0.05 20.93
N ARG A 168 4.10 0.26 19.66
CA ARG A 168 5.30 1.05 19.35
C ARG A 168 5.11 2.55 19.64
N LEU A 169 3.89 3.04 19.54
CA LEU A 169 3.50 4.40 19.87
C LEU A 169 2.29 4.41 20.82
N ARG A 170 2.09 5.54 21.48
CA ARG A 170 0.88 5.81 22.27
C ARG A 170 0.33 7.19 21.94
N ALA A 171 -0.99 7.31 21.94
CA ALA A 171 -1.65 8.62 21.88
C ALA A 171 -1.64 9.25 23.28
N VAL A 172 -1.36 10.56 23.33
CA VAL A 172 -1.43 11.39 24.54
C VAL A 172 -2.44 12.49 24.26
N PHE A 173 -3.37 12.72 25.20
CA PHE A 173 -4.37 13.77 25.14
C PHE A 173 -4.18 14.64 26.35
N ASP A 174 -4.08 15.96 26.17
CA ASP A 174 -4.00 16.99 27.22
C ASP A 174 -5.39 17.45 27.61
#